data_1c281c49a4a2c093bf146cf0baba2752
#
_entry.id   1c281c49a4a2c093bf146cf0baba2752
#
_cell.length_a   1.000
_cell.length_b   1.000
_cell.length_c   1.000
_cell.angle_alpha   90.00
_cell.angle_beta   90.00
_cell.angle_gamma   90.00
#
_symmetry.space_group_name_H-M   'P 1'
#
loop_
_entity.id
_entity.type
_entity.pdbx_description
1 polymer ?
#
loop_
_entity_poly.entity_id
_entity_poly.type
_entity_poly.pdbx_seq_one_letter_code
_entity_poly.pdbx_strand_id
1 'polypeptide(L)'
;RRERAVNLRVWSYVIAKALVLSLFAVIQVASVLLILGLRVKMNYDPVFDIFPSGAWELFATLLIAVIASIMFGLFISAIVPSQDVVLYIILVQLFVQIILSGTLFPLGDSAGAKFASKMVISHWTMDALGSSVDLPGLDEDKSVACSAVWLPANPQLGTTEPTTTVECVPAPLGDKLSLDYRNSEKHLAATWLALGGMALFWGVLTVLVQRRKQAD
;
A
#
# COMPACT_ATOMS: atom_id res chain seq x y z
N ARG A 1 -19.62 1.49 -29.99
CA ARG A 1 -20.50 0.88 -31.04
C ARG A 1 -19.70 0.17 -32.14
N ARG A 2 -18.47 0.56 -32.48
CA ARG A 2 -17.65 -0.13 -33.51
C ARG A 2 -17.05 -1.47 -33.04
N GLU A 3 -16.82 -1.63 -31.76
CA GLU A 3 -16.22 -2.87 -31.21
C GLU A 3 -17.20 -4.07 -31.18
N ARG A 4 -18.52 -3.82 -31.28
CA ARG A 4 -19.54 -4.89 -31.38
C ARG A 4 -19.53 -5.65 -32.71
N ALA A 5 -18.91 -5.10 -33.75
CA ALA A 5 -18.86 -5.72 -35.07
C ALA A 5 -17.78 -6.81 -35.21
N VAL A 6 -16.83 -6.86 -34.30
CA VAL A 6 -15.77 -7.88 -34.27
C VAL A 6 -16.07 -8.79 -33.09
N ASN A 7 -16.32 -10.07 -33.38
CA ASN A 7 -16.62 -11.13 -32.40
C ASN A 7 -15.42 -11.43 -31.46
N LEU A 8 -14.89 -10.37 -30.84
CA LEU A 8 -13.77 -10.42 -29.91
C LEU A 8 -14.22 -11.04 -28.59
N ARG A 9 -13.53 -12.10 -28.20
CA ARG A 9 -13.73 -12.71 -26.87
C ARG A 9 -13.41 -11.64 -25.81
N VAL A 10 -14.36 -11.35 -24.90
CA VAL A 10 -14.22 -10.38 -23.81
C VAL A 10 -12.92 -10.56 -23.02
N TRP A 11 -12.52 -11.80 -22.79
CA TRP A 11 -11.27 -12.13 -22.12
C TRP A 11 -10.04 -11.57 -22.84
N SER A 12 -9.98 -11.72 -24.15
CA SER A 12 -8.86 -11.24 -24.96
C SER A 12 -8.72 -9.71 -24.87
N TYR A 13 -9.85 -9.00 -24.87
CA TYR A 13 -9.87 -7.56 -24.73
C TYR A 13 -9.39 -7.07 -23.35
N VAL A 14 -9.89 -7.69 -22.26
CA VAL A 14 -9.49 -7.33 -20.91
C VAL A 14 -8.01 -7.63 -20.68
N ILE A 15 -7.54 -8.79 -21.13
CA ILE A 15 -6.13 -9.17 -20.99
C ILE A 15 -5.22 -8.21 -21.79
N ALA A 16 -5.58 -7.88 -23.04
CA ALA A 16 -4.80 -6.94 -23.84
C ALA A 16 -4.68 -5.56 -23.16
N LYS A 17 -5.80 -5.03 -22.64
CA LYS A 17 -5.79 -3.77 -21.86
C LYS A 17 -4.93 -3.88 -20.61
N ALA A 18 -5.08 -4.96 -19.84
CA ALA A 18 -4.31 -5.19 -18.64
C ALA A 18 -2.80 -5.27 -18.94
N LEU A 19 -2.41 -5.96 -20.01
CA LEU A 19 -1.00 -6.09 -20.42
C LEU A 19 -0.39 -4.73 -20.79
N VAL A 20 -1.10 -3.93 -21.59
CA VAL A 20 -0.60 -2.58 -21.96
C VAL A 20 -0.43 -1.72 -20.72
N LEU A 21 -1.42 -1.69 -19.82
CA LEU A 21 -1.35 -0.92 -18.58
C LEU A 21 -0.24 -1.45 -17.66
N SER A 22 -0.05 -2.77 -17.58
CA SER A 22 1.04 -3.37 -16.80
C SER A 22 2.43 -2.99 -17.35
N LEU A 23 2.58 -2.87 -18.66
CA LEU A 23 3.83 -2.39 -19.27
C LEU A 23 4.16 -0.96 -18.83
N PHE A 24 3.17 -0.07 -18.84
CA PHE A 24 3.34 1.28 -18.32
C PHE A 24 3.63 1.28 -16.82
N ALA A 25 3.00 0.39 -16.05
CA ALA A 25 3.25 0.22 -14.63
C ALA A 25 4.71 -0.18 -14.33
N VAL A 26 5.29 -1.08 -15.11
CA VAL A 26 6.71 -1.46 -14.99
C VAL A 26 7.61 -0.24 -15.15
N ILE A 27 7.39 0.57 -16.18
CA ILE A 27 8.17 1.78 -16.43
C ILE A 27 8.00 2.78 -15.28
N GLN A 28 6.78 2.95 -14.79
CA GLN A 28 6.47 3.86 -13.69
C GLN A 28 7.15 3.43 -12.39
N VAL A 29 7.02 2.17 -11.99
CA VAL A 29 7.63 1.63 -10.77
C VAL A 29 9.15 1.69 -10.87
N ALA A 30 9.74 1.33 -12.02
CA ALA A 30 11.18 1.44 -12.24
C ALA A 30 11.67 2.88 -12.11
N SER A 31 10.93 3.86 -12.66
CA SER A 31 11.28 5.28 -12.57
C SER A 31 11.22 5.79 -11.11
N VAL A 32 10.20 5.40 -10.36
CA VAL A 32 10.07 5.77 -8.93
C VAL A 32 11.23 5.22 -8.12
N LEU A 33 11.55 3.92 -8.28
CA LEU A 33 12.65 3.30 -7.56
C LEU A 33 14.02 3.84 -7.97
N LEU A 34 14.20 4.20 -9.23
CA LEU A 34 15.42 4.84 -9.70
C LEU A 34 15.62 6.20 -9.02
N ILE A 35 14.59 7.04 -8.98
CA ILE A 35 14.65 8.34 -8.31
C ILE A 35 14.90 8.17 -6.81
N LEU A 36 14.23 7.21 -6.18
CA LEU A 36 14.40 6.91 -4.76
C LEU A 36 15.83 6.42 -4.47
N GLY A 37 16.36 5.50 -5.29
CA GLY A 37 17.71 4.96 -5.16
C GLY A 37 18.81 6.00 -5.34
N LEU A 38 18.57 7.07 -6.11
CA LEU A 38 19.50 8.20 -6.23
C LEU A 38 19.55 9.07 -4.96
N ARG A 39 18.51 9.06 -4.15
CA ARG A 39 18.38 9.91 -2.96
C ARG A 39 18.60 9.16 -1.65
N VAL A 40 18.20 7.90 -1.61
CA VAL A 40 18.24 7.05 -0.42
C VAL A 40 19.10 5.85 -0.72
N LYS A 41 20.06 5.55 0.16
CA LYS A 41 20.84 4.31 0.06
C LYS A 41 19.91 3.14 0.40
N MET A 42 19.39 2.48 -0.63
CA MET A 42 18.56 1.27 -0.49
C MET A 42 19.44 0.03 -0.27
N ASN A 43 20.27 0.07 0.77
CA ASN A 43 21.18 -1.03 1.08
C ASN A 43 20.67 -1.75 2.32
N TYR A 44 19.56 -2.45 2.17
CA TYR A 44 19.02 -3.36 3.18
C TYR A 44 18.92 -4.77 2.60
N ASP A 45 19.03 -5.74 3.49
CA ASP A 45 18.99 -7.15 3.12
C ASP A 45 17.55 -7.53 2.74
N PRO A 46 17.35 -8.24 1.61
CA PRO A 46 16.02 -8.68 1.21
C PRO A 46 15.50 -9.75 2.18
N VAL A 47 14.19 -9.78 2.38
CA VAL A 47 13.51 -10.82 3.19
C VAL A 47 13.61 -12.19 2.49
N PHE A 48 13.52 -12.19 1.16
CA PHE A 48 13.71 -13.39 0.37
C PHE A 48 15.14 -13.49 -0.17
N ASP A 49 15.83 -14.56 0.13
CA ASP A 49 17.18 -14.86 -0.38
C ASP A 49 17.28 -14.96 -1.92
N ILE A 50 16.13 -15.04 -2.60
CA ILE A 50 16.05 -15.11 -4.07
C ILE A 50 16.43 -13.77 -4.72
N PHE A 51 16.22 -12.66 -4.03
CA PHE A 51 16.50 -11.33 -4.58
C PHE A 51 17.93 -10.89 -4.26
N PRO A 52 18.64 -10.33 -5.25
CA PRO A 52 20.04 -9.88 -5.06
C PRO A 52 20.15 -8.62 -4.17
N SER A 53 19.04 -7.90 -3.94
CA SER A 53 18.97 -6.74 -3.05
C SER A 53 17.53 -6.40 -2.70
N GLY A 54 17.31 -5.74 -1.57
CA GLY A 54 15.98 -5.28 -1.13
C GLY A 54 15.27 -4.37 -2.13
N ALA A 55 16.02 -3.66 -3.00
CA ALA A 55 15.41 -2.86 -4.06
C ALA A 55 14.61 -3.69 -5.07
N TRP A 56 15.04 -4.91 -5.38
CA TRP A 56 14.31 -5.83 -6.27
C TRP A 56 13.05 -6.38 -5.60
N GLU A 57 13.11 -6.61 -4.30
CA GLU A 57 11.95 -7.02 -3.51
C GLU A 57 10.89 -5.91 -3.46
N LEU A 58 11.32 -4.66 -3.23
CA LEU A 58 10.43 -3.49 -3.33
C LEU A 58 9.84 -3.34 -4.73
N PHE A 59 10.65 -3.55 -5.77
CA PHE A 59 10.16 -3.50 -7.15
C PHE A 59 9.05 -4.53 -7.38
N ALA A 60 9.25 -5.77 -6.95
CA ALA A 60 8.26 -6.83 -7.08
C ALA A 60 6.98 -6.52 -6.28
N THR A 61 7.12 -6.06 -5.05
CA THR A 61 6.00 -5.68 -4.17
C THR A 61 5.17 -4.56 -4.78
N LEU A 62 5.80 -3.47 -5.23
CA LEU A 62 5.14 -2.36 -5.89
C LEU A 62 4.46 -2.79 -7.20
N LEU A 63 5.12 -3.64 -7.98
CA LEU A 63 4.56 -4.12 -9.24
C LEU A 63 3.29 -4.93 -9.02
N ILE A 64 3.27 -5.86 -8.05
CA ILE A 64 2.10 -6.65 -7.70
C ILE A 64 0.96 -5.73 -7.24
N ALA A 65 1.26 -4.74 -6.40
CA ALA A 65 0.28 -3.78 -5.89
C ALA A 65 -0.33 -2.93 -7.02
N VAL A 66 0.49 -2.46 -7.97
CA VAL A 66 0.02 -1.67 -9.11
C VAL A 66 -0.82 -2.54 -10.05
N ILE A 67 -0.46 -3.80 -10.28
CA ILE A 67 -1.27 -4.73 -11.09
C ILE A 67 -2.64 -4.95 -10.43
N ALA A 68 -2.69 -5.15 -9.11
CA ALA A 68 -3.95 -5.27 -8.39
C ALA A 68 -4.82 -4.01 -8.54
N SER A 69 -4.21 -2.82 -8.46
CA SER A 69 -4.88 -1.54 -8.66
C SER A 69 -5.38 -1.35 -10.09
N ILE A 70 -4.63 -1.79 -11.10
CA ILE A 70 -5.05 -1.77 -12.51
C ILE A 70 -6.29 -2.64 -12.70
N MET A 71 -6.31 -3.86 -12.18
CA MET A 71 -7.47 -4.75 -12.28
C MET A 71 -8.71 -4.15 -11.61
N PHE A 72 -8.54 -3.53 -10.47
CA PHE A 72 -9.61 -2.82 -9.80
C PHE A 72 -10.10 -1.60 -10.60
N GLY A 73 -9.20 -0.81 -11.19
CA GLY A 73 -9.55 0.31 -12.07
C GLY A 73 -10.32 -0.15 -13.33
N LEU A 74 -9.93 -1.26 -13.93
CA LEU A 74 -10.66 -1.87 -15.05
C LEU A 74 -12.08 -2.32 -14.64
N PHE A 75 -12.24 -2.82 -13.43
CA PHE A 75 -13.54 -3.18 -12.87
C PHE A 75 -14.45 -1.95 -12.72
N ILE A 76 -13.94 -0.86 -12.12
CA ILE A 76 -14.70 0.40 -12.01
C ILE A 76 -15.09 0.89 -13.40
N SER A 77 -14.17 0.91 -14.34
CA SER A 77 -14.43 1.32 -15.74
C SER A 77 -15.48 0.44 -16.44
N ALA A 78 -15.58 -0.84 -16.06
CA ALA A 78 -16.58 -1.74 -16.61
C ALA A 78 -18.00 -1.47 -16.08
N ILE A 79 -18.14 -1.01 -14.84
CA ILE A 79 -19.44 -0.76 -14.20
C ILE A 79 -20.01 0.59 -14.60
N VAL A 80 -19.17 1.62 -14.63
CA VAL A 80 -19.62 3.01 -14.74
C VAL A 80 -20.10 3.35 -16.16
N PRO A 81 -21.30 3.96 -16.31
CA PRO A 81 -21.87 4.26 -17.61
C PRO A 81 -21.36 5.55 -18.25
N SER A 82 -20.87 6.52 -17.44
CA SER A 82 -20.46 7.84 -17.93
C SER A 82 -19.12 8.27 -17.36
N GLN A 83 -18.40 9.11 -18.11
CA GLN A 83 -17.06 9.60 -17.72
C GLN A 83 -17.10 10.49 -16.49
N ASP A 84 -18.14 11.30 -16.33
CA ASP A 84 -18.27 12.24 -15.20
C ASP A 84 -18.40 11.50 -13.87
N VAL A 85 -19.16 10.39 -13.86
CA VAL A 85 -19.35 9.56 -12.65
C VAL A 85 -18.06 8.82 -12.27
N VAL A 86 -17.21 8.47 -13.23
CA VAL A 86 -15.92 7.82 -12.95
C VAL A 86 -15.06 8.68 -12.03
N LEU A 87 -15.02 9.99 -12.27
CA LEU A 87 -14.19 10.92 -11.51
C LEU A 87 -14.59 10.96 -10.02
N TYR A 88 -15.89 11.02 -9.74
CA TYR A 88 -16.40 10.97 -8.36
C TYR A 88 -16.09 9.64 -7.68
N ILE A 89 -16.25 8.53 -8.37
CA ILE A 89 -15.96 7.20 -7.83
C ILE A 89 -14.47 7.06 -7.50
N ILE A 90 -13.57 7.55 -8.37
CA ILE A 90 -12.13 7.52 -8.12
C ILE A 90 -11.76 8.35 -6.89
N LEU A 91 -12.35 9.55 -6.72
CA LEU A 91 -12.12 10.37 -5.54
C LEU A 91 -12.55 9.67 -4.26
N VAL A 92 -13.78 9.14 -4.22
CA VAL A 92 -14.28 8.37 -3.07
C VAL A 92 -13.40 7.18 -2.78
N GLN A 93 -12.99 6.45 -3.83
CA GLN A 93 -12.10 5.29 -3.73
C GLN A 93 -10.75 5.66 -3.12
N LEU A 94 -10.15 6.78 -3.53
CA LEU A 94 -8.89 7.26 -2.94
C LEU A 94 -9.04 7.55 -1.44
N PHE A 95 -10.09 8.25 -1.05
CA PHE A 95 -10.35 8.51 0.38
C PHE A 95 -10.53 7.22 1.17
N VAL A 96 -11.31 6.27 0.65
CA VAL A 96 -11.51 4.96 1.29
C VAL A 96 -10.18 4.22 1.44
N GLN A 97 -9.34 4.21 0.42
CA GLN A 97 -8.03 3.56 0.47
C GLN A 97 -7.09 4.23 1.49
N ILE A 98 -7.06 5.54 1.56
CA ILE A 98 -6.23 6.28 2.51
C ILE A 98 -6.68 6.01 3.95
N ILE A 99 -7.97 6.11 4.25
CA ILE A 99 -8.51 5.92 5.59
C ILE A 99 -8.34 4.47 6.06
N LEU A 100 -8.64 3.50 5.20
CA LEU A 100 -8.59 2.08 5.55
C LEU A 100 -7.21 1.46 5.38
N SER A 101 -6.20 2.21 4.89
CA SER A 101 -4.83 1.71 4.83
C SER A 101 -4.25 1.39 6.21
N GLY A 102 -4.75 2.08 7.26
CA GLY A 102 -4.27 1.91 8.62
C GLY A 102 -2.96 2.64 8.94
N THR A 103 -2.39 3.36 7.96
CA THR A 103 -1.12 4.11 8.14
C THR A 103 -1.32 5.50 8.73
N LEU A 104 -2.39 6.21 8.33
CA LEU A 104 -2.65 7.57 8.81
C LEU A 104 -3.49 7.60 10.09
N PHE A 105 -4.43 6.68 10.20
CA PHE A 105 -5.31 6.59 11.36
C PHE A 105 -5.23 5.18 11.95
N PRO A 106 -4.95 5.04 13.27
CA PRO A 106 -5.05 3.74 13.91
C PRO A 106 -6.51 3.27 13.79
N LEU A 107 -6.71 2.18 13.06
CA LEU A 107 -8.02 1.54 13.01
C LEU A 107 -8.30 1.01 14.43
N GLY A 108 -9.18 1.69 15.16
CA GLY A 108 -9.55 1.29 16.52
C GLY A 108 -9.96 -0.19 16.60
N ASP A 109 -10.16 -0.71 17.79
CA ASP A 109 -10.44 -2.14 18.05
C ASP A 109 -11.76 -2.67 17.48
N SER A 110 -12.47 -1.89 16.64
CA SER A 110 -13.70 -2.34 16.00
C SER A 110 -13.42 -3.44 14.97
N ALA A 111 -14.04 -4.60 15.17
CA ALA A 111 -13.92 -5.74 14.25
C ALA A 111 -14.30 -5.39 12.81
N GLY A 112 -15.26 -4.47 12.64
CA GLY A 112 -15.70 -3.99 11.32
C GLY A 112 -14.63 -3.21 10.56
N ALA A 113 -13.90 -2.30 11.24
CA ALA A 113 -12.82 -1.55 10.62
C ALA A 113 -11.65 -2.45 10.22
N LYS A 114 -11.29 -3.42 11.07
CA LYS A 114 -10.26 -4.43 10.78
C LYS A 114 -10.65 -5.33 9.59
N PHE A 115 -11.92 -5.67 9.45
CA PHE A 115 -12.38 -6.44 8.29
C PHE A 115 -12.37 -5.58 7.02
N ALA A 116 -12.87 -4.34 7.09
CA ALA A 116 -12.88 -3.43 5.96
C ALA A 116 -11.48 -3.10 5.45
N SER A 117 -10.49 -2.91 6.34
CA SER A 117 -9.10 -2.64 5.95
C SER A 117 -8.49 -3.79 5.13
N LYS A 118 -8.79 -5.05 5.49
CA LYS A 118 -8.31 -6.22 4.75
C LYS A 118 -8.89 -6.34 3.32
N MET A 119 -9.98 -5.63 3.03
CA MET A 119 -10.56 -5.59 1.67
C MET A 119 -9.92 -4.54 0.77
N VAL A 120 -9.05 -3.71 1.31
CA VAL A 120 -8.43 -2.58 0.59
C VAL A 120 -7.01 -2.93 0.16
N ILE A 121 -6.69 -2.65 -1.11
CA ILE A 121 -5.38 -2.96 -1.71
C ILE A 121 -4.27 -2.21 -0.97
N SER A 122 -4.50 -0.96 -0.57
CA SER A 122 -3.49 -0.13 0.10
C SER A 122 -3.06 -0.69 1.46
N HIS A 123 -3.95 -1.37 2.19
CA HIS A 123 -3.60 -2.05 3.44
C HIS A 123 -2.50 -3.11 3.23
N TRP A 124 -2.73 -4.04 2.30
CA TRP A 124 -1.77 -5.09 1.98
C TRP A 124 -0.48 -4.55 1.34
N THR A 125 -0.60 -3.47 0.55
CA THR A 125 0.57 -2.80 -0.04
C THR A 125 1.46 -2.19 1.03
N MET A 126 0.86 -1.48 1.98
CA MET A 126 1.63 -0.85 3.07
C MET A 126 2.23 -1.88 4.01
N ASP A 127 1.48 -2.96 4.31
CA ASP A 127 1.97 -4.08 5.10
C ASP A 127 3.17 -4.77 4.42
N ALA A 128 3.07 -5.07 3.12
CA ALA A 128 4.16 -5.65 2.36
C ALA A 128 5.39 -4.74 2.27
N LEU A 129 5.19 -3.44 2.01
CA LEU A 129 6.29 -2.47 1.95
C LEU A 129 6.99 -2.30 3.30
N GLY A 130 6.22 -2.20 4.39
CA GLY A 130 6.78 -2.08 5.73
C GLY A 130 7.54 -3.33 6.17
N SER A 131 7.08 -4.52 5.75
CA SER A 131 7.77 -5.79 5.99
C SER A 131 9.06 -5.91 5.19
N SER A 132 9.07 -5.45 3.93
CA SER A 132 10.26 -5.49 3.06
C SER A 132 11.38 -4.54 3.52
N VAL A 133 11.03 -3.42 4.16
CA VAL A 133 12.01 -2.42 4.63
C VAL A 133 12.44 -2.68 6.08
N ASP A 134 11.88 -3.71 6.73
CA ASP A 134 12.06 -3.98 8.16
C ASP A 134 11.80 -2.73 9.03
N LEU A 135 10.62 -2.16 8.85
CA LEU A 135 10.23 -0.94 9.56
C LEU A 135 10.39 -1.06 11.09
N PRO A 136 10.07 -2.21 11.74
CA PRO A 136 10.33 -2.40 13.17
C PRO A 136 11.81 -2.35 13.53
N GLY A 137 12.71 -2.97 12.75
CA GLY A 137 14.15 -2.94 12.99
C GLY A 137 14.76 -1.55 12.85
N LEU A 138 14.23 -0.72 11.95
CA LEU A 138 14.62 0.68 11.83
C LEU A 138 14.19 1.53 13.04
N ASP A 139 13.13 1.12 13.72
CA ASP A 139 12.59 1.81 14.88
C ASP A 139 13.40 1.53 16.15
N GLU A 140 13.92 0.32 16.33
CA GLU A 140 14.80 -0.03 17.45
C GLU A 140 16.10 0.77 17.44
N ASP A 141 16.63 1.09 16.26
CA ASP A 141 17.94 1.75 16.10
C ASP A 141 17.86 3.30 16.08
N LYS A 142 16.72 3.90 15.76
CA LYS A 142 16.60 5.34 15.47
C LYS A 142 15.43 6.08 16.10
N SER A 143 14.48 5.40 16.71
CA SER A 143 13.31 6.06 17.29
C SER A 143 13.56 6.57 18.71
N VAL A 144 14.46 7.53 18.81
CA VAL A 144 14.51 8.37 19.99
C VAL A 144 13.67 9.60 19.71
N ALA A 145 12.38 9.54 20.03
CA ALA A 145 11.55 10.73 20.03
C ALA A 145 11.97 11.64 21.19
N CYS A 146 12.82 12.60 20.88
CA CYS A 146 13.24 13.60 21.85
C CYS A 146 12.15 14.67 21.95
N SER A 147 11.37 14.67 23.03
CA SER A 147 10.45 15.75 23.35
C SER A 147 11.09 16.69 24.33
N ALA A 148 11.06 18.00 24.04
CA ALA A 148 11.43 19.02 24.99
C ALA A 148 10.33 19.11 26.06
N VAL A 149 10.60 18.59 27.24
CA VAL A 149 9.70 18.71 28.40
C VAL A 149 10.06 19.94 29.18
N TRP A 150 9.15 20.90 29.28
CA TRP A 150 9.25 22.04 30.16
C TRP A 150 8.99 21.58 31.58
N LEU A 151 10.07 21.57 32.40
CA LEU A 151 9.93 21.36 33.82
C LEU A 151 9.81 22.74 34.51
N PRO A 152 8.70 22.99 35.21
CA PRO A 152 8.57 24.22 36.00
C PRO A 152 9.65 24.24 37.09
N ALA A 153 10.14 25.44 37.41
CA ALA A 153 11.11 25.65 38.48
C ALA A 153 10.61 24.99 39.77
N ASN A 154 11.40 24.06 40.30
CA ASN A 154 11.08 23.41 41.57
C ASN A 154 12.11 23.83 42.64
N PRO A 155 11.74 24.75 43.56
CA PRO A 155 12.64 25.26 44.58
C PRO A 155 13.13 24.17 45.55
N GLN A 156 12.46 23.02 45.62
CA GLN A 156 12.90 21.90 46.47
C GLN A 156 14.07 21.11 45.85
N LEU A 157 14.32 21.22 44.55
CA LEU A 157 15.47 20.64 43.85
C LEU A 157 16.59 21.64 43.57
N GLY A 158 16.52 22.88 44.09
CA GLY A 158 17.55 23.91 43.93
C GLY A 158 17.57 24.56 42.52
N THR A 159 16.56 24.32 41.68
CA THR A 159 16.44 24.95 40.36
C THR A 159 15.55 26.19 40.46
N THR A 160 16.14 27.37 40.34
CA THR A 160 15.45 28.66 40.36
C THR A 160 14.94 29.10 38.99
N GLU A 161 15.35 28.44 37.91
CA GLU A 161 14.91 28.74 36.56
C GLU A 161 14.25 27.51 35.88
N PRO A 162 13.26 27.73 35.01
CA PRO A 162 12.66 26.63 34.23
C PRO A 162 13.72 26.05 33.32
N THR A 163 14.02 24.77 33.50
CA THR A 163 15.03 24.07 32.72
C THR A 163 14.32 23.22 31.66
N THR A 164 14.74 23.35 30.41
CA THR A 164 14.28 22.49 29.33
C THR A 164 15.17 21.25 29.33
N THR A 165 14.66 20.15 29.82
CA THR A 165 15.31 18.85 29.66
C THR A 165 14.77 18.17 28.41
N VAL A 166 15.67 17.75 27.56
CA VAL A 166 15.32 16.92 26.38
C VAL A 166 15.27 15.48 26.88
N GLU A 167 14.08 14.98 27.14
CA GLU A 167 13.90 13.60 27.50
C GLU A 167 13.66 12.79 26.19
N CYS A 168 14.63 11.96 25.87
CA CYS A 168 14.57 11.08 24.72
C CYS A 168 13.97 9.74 25.18
N VAL A 169 12.68 9.55 24.93
CA VAL A 169 12.00 8.29 25.22
C VAL A 169 11.97 7.47 23.94
N PRO A 170 12.40 6.20 23.96
CA PRO A 170 12.15 5.30 22.84
C PRO A 170 10.63 5.20 22.65
N ALA A 171 10.12 5.78 21.59
CA ALA A 171 8.71 5.69 21.22
C ALA A 171 8.56 4.56 20.21
N PRO A 172 8.10 3.36 20.60
CA PRO A 172 7.85 2.30 19.66
C PRO A 172 6.73 2.74 18.71
N LEU A 173 7.10 3.06 17.46
CA LEU A 173 6.13 3.33 16.40
C LEU A 173 5.24 2.10 16.15
N GLY A 174 5.78 0.90 16.37
CA GLY A 174 5.11 -0.36 16.07
C GLY A 174 3.81 -0.61 16.83
N ASP A 175 3.69 -0.09 18.05
CA ASP A 175 2.52 -0.38 18.91
C ASP A 175 1.29 0.49 18.58
N LYS A 176 1.47 1.56 17.79
CA LYS A 176 0.39 2.47 17.38
C LYS A 176 -0.12 2.23 15.96
N LEU A 177 0.60 1.48 15.13
CA LEU A 177 0.18 1.14 13.79
C LEU A 177 -0.63 -0.16 13.83
N SER A 178 -1.78 -0.14 13.18
CA SER A 178 -2.68 -1.31 13.07
C SER A 178 -2.19 -2.38 12.08
N LEU A 179 -0.98 -2.22 11.55
CA LEU A 179 -0.34 -3.09 10.56
C LEU A 179 0.73 -3.96 11.25
N ASP A 180 0.78 -5.23 10.89
CA ASP A 180 1.73 -6.21 11.43
C ASP A 180 2.97 -6.30 10.52
N TYR A 181 3.88 -5.36 10.66
CA TYR A 181 5.12 -5.29 9.86
C TYR A 181 6.14 -6.36 10.26
N ARG A 182 5.78 -7.64 10.12
CA ARG A 182 6.73 -8.72 10.41
C ARG A 182 7.70 -8.91 9.26
N ASN A 183 8.98 -8.73 9.52
CA ASN A 183 10.05 -9.09 8.59
C ASN A 183 10.21 -10.62 8.58
N SER A 184 9.36 -11.32 7.83
CA SER A 184 9.42 -12.76 7.67
C SER A 184 8.93 -13.18 6.28
N GLU A 185 9.63 -14.15 5.68
CA GLU A 185 9.28 -14.66 4.34
C GLU A 185 7.83 -15.13 4.23
N LYS A 186 7.31 -15.79 5.26
CA LYS A 186 5.94 -16.30 5.28
C LYS A 186 4.92 -15.17 5.28
N HIS A 187 5.20 -14.10 6.00
CA HIS A 187 4.31 -12.95 6.08
C HIS A 187 4.29 -12.19 4.74
N LEU A 188 5.46 -11.92 4.17
CA LEU A 188 5.58 -11.25 2.89
C LEU A 188 4.97 -12.07 1.74
N ALA A 189 5.15 -13.40 1.74
CA ALA A 189 4.48 -14.28 0.79
C ALA A 189 2.95 -14.23 0.94
N ALA A 190 2.43 -14.17 2.16
CA ALA A 190 1.00 -14.07 2.41
C ALA A 190 0.42 -12.74 1.91
N THR A 191 1.12 -11.62 2.09
CA THR A 191 0.71 -10.30 1.57
C THR A 191 0.73 -10.26 0.04
N TRP A 192 1.73 -10.87 -0.61
CA TRP A 192 1.78 -10.99 -2.07
C TRP A 192 0.67 -11.87 -2.62
N LEU A 193 0.36 -12.99 -1.94
CA LEU A 193 -0.77 -13.85 -2.31
C LEU A 193 -2.11 -13.13 -2.13
N ALA A 194 -2.27 -12.32 -1.10
CA ALA A 194 -3.47 -11.51 -0.91
C ALA A 194 -3.63 -10.48 -2.03
N LEU A 195 -2.58 -9.75 -2.39
CA LEU A 195 -2.58 -8.79 -3.50
C LEU A 195 -2.86 -9.47 -4.85
N GLY A 196 -2.19 -10.59 -5.12
CA GLY A 196 -2.42 -11.40 -6.33
C GLY A 196 -3.84 -11.96 -6.39
N GLY A 197 -4.37 -12.43 -5.26
CA GLY A 197 -5.76 -12.87 -5.13
C GLY A 197 -6.77 -11.76 -5.41
N MET A 198 -6.52 -10.55 -4.90
CA MET A 198 -7.33 -9.37 -5.21
C MET A 198 -7.27 -9.01 -6.69
N ALA A 199 -6.09 -9.05 -7.31
CA ALA A 199 -5.95 -8.78 -8.74
C ALA A 199 -6.77 -9.75 -9.58
N LEU A 200 -6.72 -11.05 -9.28
CA LEU A 200 -7.51 -12.09 -9.94
C LEU A 200 -9.00 -11.91 -9.70
N PHE A 201 -9.40 -11.62 -8.47
CA PHE A 201 -10.80 -11.40 -8.11
C PHE A 201 -11.41 -10.25 -8.91
N TRP A 202 -10.76 -9.08 -8.93
CA TRP A 202 -11.23 -7.92 -9.68
C TRP A 202 -11.17 -8.15 -11.20
N GLY A 203 -10.17 -8.89 -11.69
CA GLY A 203 -10.07 -9.28 -13.08
C GLY A 203 -11.24 -10.16 -13.54
N VAL A 204 -11.58 -11.17 -12.76
CA VAL A 204 -12.72 -12.04 -13.04
C VAL A 204 -14.03 -11.26 -13.01
N LEU A 205 -14.23 -10.39 -12.00
CA LEU A 205 -15.43 -9.54 -11.93
C LEU A 205 -15.55 -8.62 -13.14
N THR A 206 -14.44 -8.03 -13.60
CA THR A 206 -14.43 -7.19 -14.81
C THR A 206 -14.96 -7.95 -16.01
N VAL A 207 -14.49 -9.19 -16.22
CA VAL A 207 -14.93 -10.02 -17.33
C VAL A 207 -16.42 -10.41 -17.21
N LEU A 208 -16.87 -10.74 -16.00
CA LEU A 208 -18.27 -11.09 -15.75
C LEU A 208 -19.21 -9.92 -16.04
N VAL A 209 -18.86 -8.71 -15.57
CA VAL A 209 -19.66 -7.50 -15.83
C VAL A 209 -19.70 -7.18 -17.32
N GLN A 210 -18.57 -7.28 -18.02
CA GLN A 210 -18.54 -7.01 -19.45
C GLN A 210 -19.31 -8.05 -20.26
N ARG A 211 -19.27 -9.33 -19.86
CA ARG A 211 -20.10 -10.38 -20.50
C ARG A 211 -21.60 -10.10 -20.37
N ARG A 212 -22.05 -9.69 -19.17
CA ARG A 212 -23.47 -9.33 -18.98
C ARG A 212 -23.89 -8.17 -19.88
N LYS A 213 -23.07 -7.12 -19.96
CA LYS A 213 -23.33 -5.96 -20.85
C LYS A 213 -23.32 -6.30 -22.35
N GLN A 214 -22.78 -7.43 -22.76
CA GLN A 214 -22.84 -7.88 -24.15
C GLN A 214 -24.07 -8.74 -24.43
N ALA A 215 -24.66 -9.36 -23.39
CA ALA A 215 -25.85 -10.19 -23.51
C ALA A 215 -27.15 -9.38 -23.54
N ASP A 216 -27.15 -8.17 -22.95
CA ASP A 216 -28.24 -7.18 -23.02
C ASP A 216 -28.07 -6.26 -24.25
#